data_0beace50271e9cda2acbfa86d64c9bce
#
_entry.id   0beace50271e9cda2acbfa86d64c9bce
#
_cell.length_a   1.000
_cell.length_b   1.000
_cell.length_c   1.000
_cell.angle_alpha   90.00
_cell.angle_beta   90.00
_cell.angle_gamma   90.00
#
_symmetry.space_group_name_H-M   'P 1'
#
loop_
_entity.id
_entity.type
_entity.pdbx_description
1 polymer ?
#
loop_
_entity_poly.entity_id
_entity_poly.type
_entity_poly.pdbx_seq_one_letter_code
_entity_poly.pdbx_strand_id
1 'polypeptide(L)'
;MLYTLVWAAIFLIPFMNAHLMSEAFVNFGKVIISWGKIAPYFIIFMVNTTLLAPRLLLRKRYILYTILLLLLIIAIFGTIEIGDFQYWQSDADLSDKASFTELEWYWNLIIGVLMAGANSMIKLYYRALETEQRMAQLEKQSIENEMQY
;
A
#
# COMPACT_ATOMS: atom_id res chain seq x y z
N MET A 1 7.74 11.06 7.67
CA MET A 1 6.70 11.78 8.43
C MET A 1 5.33 11.76 7.75
N LEU A 2 5.18 12.17 6.48
CA LEU A 2 3.88 12.22 5.80
C LEU A 2 3.15 10.87 5.79
N TYR A 3 3.85 9.79 5.43
CA TYR A 3 3.26 8.44 5.38
C TYR A 3 2.76 7.94 6.74
N THR A 4 3.48 8.24 7.82
CA THR A 4 3.08 7.87 9.18
C THR A 4 1.78 8.56 9.58
N LEU A 5 1.61 9.84 9.23
CA LEU A 5 0.39 10.59 9.50
C LEU A 5 -0.80 10.05 8.70
N VAL A 6 -0.59 9.74 7.42
CA VAL A 6 -1.64 9.16 6.56
C VAL A 6 -2.10 7.81 7.10
N TRP A 7 -1.18 6.92 7.45
CA TRP A 7 -1.53 5.62 8.00
C TRP A 7 -2.17 5.70 9.37
N ALA A 8 -1.70 6.61 10.24
CA ALA A 8 -2.33 6.88 11.52
C ALA A 8 -3.79 7.34 11.35
N ALA A 9 -4.04 8.23 10.39
CA ALA A 9 -5.40 8.66 10.05
C ALA A 9 -6.27 7.49 9.56
N ILE A 10 -5.75 6.64 8.66
CA ILE A 10 -6.47 5.46 8.14
C ILE A 10 -6.84 4.49 9.28
N PHE A 11 -5.92 4.21 10.21
CA PHE A 11 -6.21 3.35 11.36
C PHE A 11 -7.17 3.97 12.38
N LEU A 12 -7.28 5.31 12.41
CA LEU A 12 -8.26 6.01 13.25
C LEU A 12 -9.68 5.96 12.69
N ILE A 13 -9.86 5.83 11.38
CA ILE A 13 -11.19 5.84 10.72
C ILE A 13 -12.14 4.80 11.32
N PRO A 14 -11.79 3.51 11.51
CA PRO A 14 -12.69 2.53 12.09
C PRO A 14 -13.10 2.86 13.51
N PHE A 15 -12.19 3.45 14.29
CA PHE A 15 -12.48 3.89 15.67
C PHE A 15 -13.47 5.05 15.70
N MET A 16 -13.26 6.06 14.85
CA MET A 16 -14.16 7.20 14.70
C MET A 16 -15.54 6.76 14.21
N ASN A 17 -15.58 5.87 13.22
CA ASN A 17 -16.83 5.35 12.68
C ASN A 17 -17.61 4.54 13.73
N ALA A 18 -16.94 3.72 14.52
CA ALA A 18 -17.56 2.99 15.62
C ALA A 18 -18.12 3.92 16.70
N HIS A 19 -17.46 5.04 16.96
CA HIS A 19 -17.91 6.04 17.94
C HIS A 19 -19.09 6.87 17.43
N LEU A 20 -19.12 7.21 16.14
CA LEU A 20 -20.18 8.01 15.54
C LEU A 20 -21.48 7.22 15.26
N MET A 21 -21.37 5.91 15.02
CA MET A 21 -22.52 5.06 14.67
C MET A 21 -23.14 4.31 15.88
N SER A 22 -22.45 4.20 17.01
CA SER A 22 -22.97 3.57 18.20
C SER A 22 -23.30 4.61 19.26
N GLU A 23 -24.57 4.82 19.54
CA GLU A 23 -25.05 5.83 20.50
C GLU A 23 -24.66 5.57 21.98
N ALA A 24 -24.07 4.43 22.30
CA ALA A 24 -23.75 4.11 23.70
C ALA A 24 -22.36 3.53 23.96
N PHE A 25 -21.85 2.62 23.17
CA PHE A 25 -20.54 1.98 23.42
C PHE A 25 -19.79 1.62 22.14
N VAL A 26 -18.47 1.92 22.11
CA VAL A 26 -17.58 1.49 21.04
C VAL A 26 -17.42 -0.02 21.09
N ASN A 27 -17.85 -0.72 20.04
CA ASN A 27 -17.65 -2.16 19.94
C ASN A 27 -16.22 -2.43 19.42
N PHE A 28 -15.29 -2.67 20.36
CA PHE A 28 -13.88 -2.94 20.02
C PHE A 28 -13.69 -4.15 19.10
N GLY A 29 -14.59 -5.15 19.16
CA GLY A 29 -14.54 -6.30 18.25
C GLY A 29 -14.69 -5.88 16.78
N LYS A 30 -15.60 -4.97 16.46
CA LYS A 30 -15.77 -4.44 15.10
C LYS A 30 -14.56 -3.62 14.64
N VAL A 31 -13.96 -2.87 15.55
CA VAL A 31 -12.72 -2.09 15.25
C VAL A 31 -11.55 -3.01 14.93
N ILE A 32 -11.36 -4.08 15.70
CA ILE A 32 -10.30 -5.08 15.47
C ILE A 32 -10.50 -5.79 14.11
N ILE A 33 -11.72 -6.17 13.78
CA ILE A 33 -12.05 -6.78 12.48
C ILE A 33 -11.73 -5.80 11.32
N SER A 34 -12.09 -4.54 11.49
CA SER A 34 -11.79 -3.50 10.49
C SER A 34 -10.28 -3.27 10.32
N TRP A 35 -9.53 -3.29 11.41
CA TRP A 35 -8.07 -3.22 11.36
C TRP A 35 -7.46 -4.44 10.67
N GLY A 36 -8.02 -5.64 10.90
CA GLY A 36 -7.63 -6.84 10.18
C GLY A 36 -7.81 -6.72 8.66
N LYS A 37 -8.84 -6.02 8.20
CA LYS A 37 -9.05 -5.73 6.78
C LYS A 37 -8.07 -4.69 6.20
N ILE A 38 -7.60 -3.76 7.01
CA ILE A 38 -6.64 -2.71 6.60
C ILE A 38 -5.20 -3.24 6.63
N ALA A 39 -4.87 -4.16 7.52
CA ALA A 39 -3.52 -4.69 7.72
C ALA A 39 -2.84 -5.21 6.44
N PRO A 40 -3.49 -5.95 5.53
CA PRO A 40 -2.88 -6.41 4.28
C PRO A 40 -2.37 -5.27 3.41
N TYR A 41 -3.15 -4.20 3.28
CA TYR A 41 -2.74 -3.01 2.51
C TYR A 41 -1.54 -2.31 3.13
N PHE A 42 -1.52 -2.23 4.46
CA PHE A 42 -0.37 -1.69 5.18
C PHE A 42 0.89 -2.51 4.96
N ILE A 43 0.79 -3.84 4.98
CA ILE A 43 1.93 -4.74 4.71
C ILE A 43 2.44 -4.54 3.28
N ILE A 44 1.55 -4.52 2.28
CA ILE A 44 1.90 -4.27 0.88
C ILE A 44 2.62 -2.93 0.74
N PHE A 45 2.07 -1.88 1.35
CA PHE A 45 2.66 -0.55 1.35
C PHE A 45 4.06 -0.56 1.98
N MET A 46 4.22 -1.16 3.14
CA MET A 46 5.50 -1.23 3.86
C MET A 46 6.56 -1.98 3.07
N VAL A 47 6.23 -3.16 2.53
CA VAL A 47 7.16 -3.96 1.72
C VAL A 47 7.50 -3.22 0.42
N ASN A 48 6.52 -2.61 -0.24
CA ASN A 48 6.77 -1.81 -1.43
C ASN A 48 7.71 -0.63 -1.13
N THR A 49 7.45 0.10 -0.04
CA THR A 49 8.20 1.30 0.32
C THR A 49 9.62 1.00 0.78
N THR A 50 9.83 -0.08 1.53
CA THR A 50 11.13 -0.41 2.14
C THR A 50 12.01 -1.29 1.28
N LEU A 51 11.43 -2.21 0.52
CA LEU A 51 12.16 -3.23 -0.22
C LEU A 51 12.06 -3.09 -1.74
N LEU A 52 10.84 -3.07 -2.29
CA LEU A 52 10.64 -3.12 -3.73
C LEU A 52 11.05 -1.81 -4.42
N ALA A 53 10.52 -0.70 -3.96
CA ALA A 53 10.78 0.59 -4.59
C ALA A 53 12.27 0.99 -4.56
N PRO A 54 12.99 0.97 -3.42
CA PRO A 54 14.39 1.38 -3.39
C PRO A 54 15.31 0.41 -4.12
N ARG A 55 15.01 -0.88 -4.13
CA ARG A 55 15.89 -1.89 -4.72
C ARG A 55 15.67 -2.11 -6.22
N LEU A 56 14.45 -2.01 -6.69
CA LEU A 56 14.08 -2.38 -8.06
C LEU A 56 13.62 -1.17 -8.87
N LEU A 57 12.68 -0.39 -8.36
CA LEU A 57 12.14 0.76 -9.06
C LEU A 57 13.21 1.82 -9.30
N LEU A 58 13.97 2.15 -8.28
CA LEU A 58 15.04 3.15 -8.37
C LEU A 58 16.27 2.66 -9.16
N ARG A 59 16.42 1.37 -9.34
CA ARG A 59 17.46 0.77 -10.21
C ARG A 59 17.00 0.56 -11.66
N LYS A 60 15.84 1.13 -12.04
CA LYS A 60 15.26 1.03 -13.39
C LYS A 60 14.90 -0.40 -13.84
N ARG A 61 14.71 -1.33 -12.89
CA ARG A 61 14.27 -2.70 -13.17
C ARG A 61 12.75 -2.80 -13.05
N TYR A 62 12.03 -2.08 -13.92
CA TYR A 62 10.58 -1.93 -13.84
C TYR A 62 9.82 -3.26 -14.02
N ILE A 63 10.26 -4.11 -14.93
CA ILE A 63 9.61 -5.40 -15.20
C ILE A 63 9.68 -6.31 -13.97
N LEU A 64 10.87 -6.44 -13.37
CA LEU A 64 11.06 -7.25 -12.16
C LEU A 64 10.29 -6.69 -10.97
N TYR A 65 10.26 -5.35 -10.85
CA TYR A 65 9.45 -4.67 -9.84
C TYR A 65 7.96 -5.00 -9.98
N THR A 66 7.41 -4.90 -11.19
CA THR A 66 5.98 -5.17 -11.44
C THR A 66 5.62 -6.63 -11.15
N ILE A 67 6.47 -7.58 -11.58
CA ILE A 67 6.25 -9.01 -11.32
C ILE A 67 6.26 -9.30 -9.81
N LEU A 68 7.26 -8.81 -9.08
CA LEU A 68 7.35 -9.02 -7.63
C LEU A 68 6.24 -8.33 -6.86
N LEU A 69 5.80 -7.15 -7.29
CA LEU A 69 4.66 -6.47 -6.69
C LEU A 69 3.37 -7.25 -6.88
N LEU A 70 3.09 -7.74 -8.08
CA LEU A 70 1.92 -8.58 -8.35
C LEU A 70 1.97 -9.89 -7.56
N LEU A 71 3.12 -10.55 -7.50
CA LEU A 71 3.33 -11.74 -6.68
C LEU A 71 3.06 -11.48 -5.20
N LEU A 72 3.52 -10.36 -4.66
CA LEU A 72 3.28 -9.95 -3.28
C LEU A 72 1.79 -9.77 -3.00
N ILE A 73 1.08 -9.06 -3.88
CA ILE A 73 -0.36 -8.81 -3.75
C ILE A 73 -1.12 -10.13 -3.79
N ILE A 74 -0.84 -10.98 -4.76
CA ILE A 74 -1.48 -12.30 -4.91
C ILE A 74 -1.19 -13.19 -3.69
N ALA A 75 0.05 -13.20 -3.19
CA ALA A 75 0.42 -14.00 -2.02
C ALA A 75 -0.33 -13.54 -0.76
N ILE A 76 -0.42 -12.24 -0.50
CA ILE A 76 -1.08 -11.71 0.70
C ILE A 76 -2.59 -11.95 0.64
N PHE A 77 -3.25 -11.59 -0.46
CA PHE A 77 -4.70 -11.79 -0.58
C PHE A 77 -5.07 -13.26 -0.78
N GLY A 78 -4.25 -14.04 -1.48
CA GLY A 78 -4.45 -15.48 -1.63
C GLY A 78 -4.36 -16.24 -0.30
N THR A 79 -3.45 -15.88 0.60
CA THR A 79 -3.37 -16.49 1.93
C THR A 79 -4.56 -16.15 2.80
N ILE A 80 -5.09 -14.93 2.70
CA ILE A 80 -6.29 -14.51 3.42
C ILE A 80 -7.51 -15.29 2.91
N GLU A 81 -7.67 -15.42 1.60
CA GLU A 81 -8.79 -16.13 0.99
C GLU A 81 -8.77 -17.62 1.32
N ILE A 82 -7.60 -18.27 1.32
CA ILE A 82 -7.45 -19.67 1.74
C ILE A 82 -7.79 -19.82 3.23
N GLY A 83 -7.36 -18.87 4.08
CA GLY A 83 -7.69 -18.88 5.50
C GLY A 83 -9.19 -18.72 5.75
N ASP A 84 -9.84 -17.80 5.07
CA ASP A 84 -11.28 -17.60 5.15
C ASP A 84 -12.04 -18.83 4.61
N PHE A 85 -11.61 -19.43 3.51
CA PHE A 85 -12.22 -20.63 2.96
C PHE A 85 -12.18 -21.82 3.94
N GLN A 86 -11.07 -22.05 4.64
CA GLN A 86 -10.96 -23.10 5.66
C GLN A 86 -11.86 -22.83 6.88
N TYR A 87 -11.99 -21.57 7.28
CA TYR A 87 -12.86 -21.17 8.40
C TYR A 87 -14.33 -21.33 8.07
N TRP A 88 -14.75 -21.03 6.82
CA TRP A 88 -16.13 -21.09 6.35
C TRP A 88 -16.61 -22.50 5.98
N GLN A 89 -15.72 -23.42 5.66
CA GLN A 89 -16.09 -24.83 5.47
C GLN A 89 -16.63 -25.49 6.76
N SER A 90 -16.37 -24.87 7.90
CA SER A 90 -16.86 -25.29 9.20
C SER A 90 -18.30 -24.86 9.51
N ASP A 91 -18.84 -23.83 8.84
CA ASP A 91 -20.19 -23.29 9.05
C ASP A 91 -21.02 -23.36 7.75
N ALA A 92 -21.95 -24.30 7.73
CA ALA A 92 -22.67 -24.78 6.54
C ALA A 92 -23.85 -23.91 6.06
N ASP A 93 -23.72 -22.59 5.98
CA ASP A 93 -24.77 -21.71 5.41
C ASP A 93 -24.20 -20.92 4.20
N LEU A 94 -23.93 -21.64 3.11
CA LEU A 94 -23.00 -21.24 2.06
C LEU A 94 -23.63 -20.63 0.80
N SER A 95 -24.96 -20.53 0.66
CA SER A 95 -25.54 -20.20 -0.65
C SER A 95 -25.60 -18.70 -0.98
N ASP A 96 -25.58 -17.82 0.03
CA ASP A 96 -25.76 -16.37 -0.19
C ASP A 96 -24.46 -15.54 -0.12
N LYS A 97 -23.37 -16.15 0.31
CA LYS A 97 -22.10 -15.45 0.56
C LYS A 97 -21.06 -15.56 -0.57
N ALA A 98 -21.23 -16.54 -1.47
CA ALA A 98 -20.26 -16.79 -2.55
C ALA A 98 -20.15 -15.62 -3.55
N SER A 99 -21.23 -14.88 -3.79
CA SER A 99 -21.20 -13.75 -4.73
C SER A 99 -20.55 -12.48 -4.18
N PHE A 100 -20.51 -12.31 -2.86
CA PHE A 100 -19.87 -11.14 -2.22
C PHE A 100 -18.34 -11.30 -2.13
N THR A 101 -17.84 -12.51 -1.92
CA THR A 101 -16.39 -12.76 -1.81
C THR A 101 -15.66 -12.55 -3.12
N GLU A 102 -16.24 -12.91 -4.26
CA GLU A 102 -15.61 -12.68 -5.57
C GLU A 102 -15.43 -11.19 -5.87
N LEU A 103 -16.45 -10.36 -5.56
CA LEU A 103 -16.39 -8.91 -5.79
C LEU A 103 -15.37 -8.24 -4.86
N GLU A 104 -15.28 -8.67 -3.60
CA GLU A 104 -14.30 -8.14 -2.64
C GLU A 104 -12.86 -8.43 -3.05
N TRP A 105 -12.58 -9.61 -3.62
CA TRP A 105 -11.25 -9.98 -4.07
C TRP A 105 -10.74 -9.05 -5.19
N TYR A 106 -11.56 -8.77 -6.20
CA TYR A 106 -11.22 -7.83 -7.28
C TYR A 106 -10.97 -6.41 -6.74
N TRP A 107 -11.81 -5.93 -5.85
CA TRP A 107 -11.63 -4.61 -5.23
C TRP A 107 -10.35 -4.53 -4.42
N ASN A 108 -10.03 -5.54 -3.64
CA ASN A 108 -8.81 -5.61 -2.85
C ASN A 108 -7.56 -5.56 -3.75
N LEU A 109 -7.57 -6.30 -4.85
CA LEU A 109 -6.49 -6.30 -5.82
C LEU A 109 -6.32 -4.92 -6.48
N ILE A 110 -7.41 -4.31 -6.92
CA ILE A 110 -7.39 -2.97 -7.54
C ILE A 110 -6.84 -1.93 -6.56
N ILE A 111 -7.34 -1.91 -5.33
CA ILE A 111 -6.88 -0.95 -4.30
C ILE A 111 -5.41 -1.18 -3.96
N GLY A 112 -4.98 -2.43 -3.81
CA GLY A 112 -3.58 -2.79 -3.56
C GLY A 112 -2.65 -2.29 -4.67
N VAL A 113 -3.02 -2.49 -5.93
CA VAL A 113 -2.27 -2.01 -7.09
C VAL A 113 -2.26 -0.49 -7.16
N LEU A 114 -3.39 0.18 -6.91
CA LEU A 114 -3.47 1.63 -6.90
C LEU A 114 -2.61 2.26 -5.80
N MET A 115 -2.64 1.70 -4.58
CA MET A 115 -1.81 2.19 -3.47
C MET A 115 -0.32 2.03 -3.76
N ALA A 116 0.09 0.87 -4.26
CA ALA A 116 1.48 0.62 -4.62
C ALA A 116 1.92 1.51 -5.77
N GLY A 117 1.08 1.70 -6.78
CA GLY A 117 1.33 2.59 -7.92
C GLY A 117 1.48 4.04 -7.49
N ALA A 118 0.57 4.57 -6.68
CA ALA A 118 0.64 5.93 -6.15
C ALA A 118 1.92 6.17 -5.35
N ASN A 119 2.28 5.25 -4.44
CA ASN A 119 3.52 5.35 -3.67
C ASN A 119 4.76 5.31 -4.55
N SER A 120 4.77 4.48 -5.59
CA SER A 120 5.88 4.38 -6.54
C SER A 120 6.03 5.65 -7.37
N MET A 121 4.93 6.24 -7.81
CA MET A 121 4.91 7.53 -8.53
C MET A 121 5.49 8.66 -7.68
N ILE A 122 5.09 8.75 -6.40
CA ILE A 122 5.62 9.76 -5.47
C ILE A 122 7.13 9.60 -5.31
N LYS A 123 7.63 8.38 -5.13
CA LYS A 123 9.07 8.12 -5.01
C LYS A 123 9.85 8.45 -6.27
N LEU A 124 9.33 8.13 -7.44
CA LEU A 124 9.94 8.48 -8.72
C LEU A 124 9.98 10.00 -8.91
N TYR A 125 8.92 10.69 -8.54
CA TYR A 125 8.85 12.14 -8.61
C TYR A 125 9.91 12.82 -7.73
N TYR A 126 10.03 12.41 -6.46
CA TYR A 126 11.07 12.95 -5.57
C TYR A 126 12.49 12.68 -6.09
N ARG A 127 12.72 11.50 -6.65
CA ARG A 127 14.02 11.18 -7.25
C ARG A 127 14.31 12.02 -8.49
N ALA A 128 13.32 12.27 -9.32
CA ALA A 128 13.47 13.14 -10.49
C ALA A 128 13.85 14.56 -10.08
N LEU A 129 13.17 15.11 -9.05
CA LEU A 129 13.50 16.42 -8.49
C LEU A 129 14.93 16.47 -7.93
N GLU A 130 15.34 15.46 -7.19
CA GLU A 130 16.69 15.38 -6.63
C GLU A 130 17.75 15.32 -7.72
N THR A 131 17.49 14.57 -8.79
CA THR A 131 18.39 14.46 -9.94
C THR A 131 18.50 15.80 -10.65
N GLU A 132 17.39 16.50 -10.88
CA GLU A 132 17.35 17.82 -11.51
C GLU A 132 18.15 18.85 -10.69
N GLN A 133 17.97 18.86 -9.38
CA GLN A 133 18.73 19.73 -8.48
C GLN A 133 20.24 19.45 -8.54
N ARG A 134 20.64 18.18 -8.56
CA ARG A 134 22.06 17.80 -8.70
C ARG A 134 22.65 18.23 -10.04
N MET A 135 21.91 18.08 -11.13
CA MET A 135 22.34 18.52 -12.45
C MET A 135 22.52 20.03 -12.49
N ALA A 136 21.60 20.80 -11.93
CA ALA A 136 21.69 22.25 -11.83
C ALA A 136 22.90 22.70 -10.99
N GLN A 137 23.21 22.00 -9.89
CA GLN A 137 24.40 22.28 -9.08
C GLN A 137 25.70 21.99 -9.85
N LEU A 138 25.78 20.88 -10.58
CA LEU A 138 26.94 20.53 -11.39
C LEU A 138 27.16 21.53 -12.51
N GLU A 139 26.10 21.97 -13.17
CA GLU A 139 26.16 23.01 -14.20
C GLU A 139 26.70 24.31 -13.63
N LYS A 140 26.20 24.76 -12.47
CA LYS A 140 26.69 25.94 -11.78
C LYS A 140 28.18 25.83 -11.43
N GLN A 141 28.62 24.69 -10.89
CA GLN A 141 30.02 24.44 -10.56
C GLN A 141 30.90 24.43 -11.82
N SER A 142 30.41 23.88 -12.93
CA SER A 142 31.15 23.91 -14.21
C SER A 142 31.35 25.32 -14.71
N ILE A 143 30.31 26.16 -14.65
CA ILE A 143 30.39 27.58 -15.04
C ILE A 143 31.35 28.33 -14.13
N GLU A 144 31.30 28.12 -12.82
CA GLU A 144 32.23 28.76 -11.87
C GLU A 144 33.67 28.34 -12.11
N ASN A 145 33.95 27.07 -12.45
CA ASN A 145 35.27 26.58 -12.77
C ASN A 145 35.80 27.17 -14.10
N GLU A 146 34.94 27.32 -15.08
CA GLU A 146 35.33 27.99 -16.35
C GLU A 146 35.65 29.47 -16.17
N MET A 147 34.99 30.17 -15.26
CA MET A 147 35.25 31.57 -14.93
C MET A 147 36.59 31.78 -14.20
N GLN A 148 37.11 30.76 -13.51
CA GLN A 148 38.39 30.86 -12.76
C GLN A 148 39.63 30.66 -13.65
N TYR A 149 39.44 30.21 -14.85
CA TYR A 149 40.49 30.09 -15.87
C TYR A 149 40.34 31.18 -16.92
#